data_94aeec36064b2953e02171d4c251b9d5
#
_entry.id   94aeec36064b2953e02171d4c251b9d5
#
_cell.length_a   1.000
_cell.length_b   1.000
_cell.length_c   1.000
_cell.angle_alpha   90.00
_cell.angle_beta   90.00
_cell.angle_gamma   90.00
#
_symmetry.space_group_name_H-M   'P 1'
#
loop_
_entity.id
_entity.type
_entity.pdbx_description
1 polymer ?
#
loop_
_entity_poly.entity_id
_entity_poly.type
_entity_poly.pdbx_seq_one_letter_code
_entity_poly.pdbx_strand_id
1 'polypeptide(L)'
;MSASLPSERRKQPRAALRLHVRYPDDQRYLSDWTTNVSAGGLFVESELPRQVGELVLLRISFPGLLRPLNVQGTVAWLRAGDDETPSGFGLRVDSEGGRRRLADIALRAIRGHRGRCFSVLVAEDNAAIMTMLERVLTHYESVSGGAIRACLARDGHEAWELASKHPPDLVITDLYMPVLDGFELCRRLRESAELRSVPVLAVTSGSERELERITKLGVDAVLRKPFQFGQILETITVLLGRRDRDEQGRCKGEETPSAGDLGAL
;
A
#
# COMPACT_ATOMS: atom_id res chain seq x y z
N MET A 1 18.25 -41.91 7.00
CA MET A 1 18.34 -41.16 8.27
C MET A 1 18.14 -39.71 7.90
N SER A 2 16.92 -39.24 8.05
CA SER A 2 16.52 -37.89 7.68
C SER A 2 16.76 -36.98 8.88
N ALA A 3 17.76 -36.12 8.79
CA ALA A 3 18.03 -35.13 9.84
C ALA A 3 17.06 -33.97 9.66
N SER A 4 16.00 -33.93 10.45
CA SER A 4 15.15 -32.75 10.61
C SER A 4 15.97 -31.64 11.27
N LEU A 5 16.20 -30.56 10.54
CA LEU A 5 16.81 -29.34 11.07
C LEU A 5 15.95 -28.78 12.22
N PRO A 6 16.58 -28.35 13.33
CA PRO A 6 15.84 -27.84 14.48
C PRO A 6 15.09 -26.55 14.09
N SER A 7 13.82 -26.49 14.49
CA SER A 7 12.99 -25.28 14.41
C SER A 7 13.55 -24.22 15.35
N GLU A 8 14.59 -23.49 14.92
CA GLU A 8 15.00 -22.27 15.60
C GLU A 8 13.79 -21.36 15.69
N ARG A 9 13.42 -21.00 16.90
CA ARG A 9 12.34 -20.05 17.21
C ARG A 9 12.58 -18.76 16.43
N ARG A 10 11.87 -18.63 15.32
CA ARG A 10 11.92 -17.45 14.47
C ARG A 10 11.48 -16.24 15.28
N LYS A 11 12.42 -15.33 15.57
CA LYS A 11 12.23 -14.18 16.48
C LYS A 11 11.39 -13.04 15.91
N GLN A 12 11.02 -13.07 14.63
CA GLN A 12 10.32 -11.97 13.97
C GLN A 12 9.10 -12.45 13.17
N PRO A 13 7.97 -11.72 13.30
CA PRO A 13 6.78 -12.01 12.51
C PRO A 13 7.04 -11.75 11.01
N ARG A 14 6.41 -12.54 10.15
CA ARG A 14 6.48 -12.45 8.70
C ARG A 14 5.13 -12.08 8.11
N ALA A 15 5.12 -11.17 7.15
CA ALA A 15 3.95 -10.89 6.33
C ALA A 15 3.99 -11.72 5.05
N ALA A 16 2.89 -12.38 4.72
CA ALA A 16 2.66 -12.86 3.37
C ALA A 16 2.32 -11.63 2.50
N LEU A 17 3.34 -11.06 1.85
CA LEU A 17 3.19 -9.84 1.07
C LEU A 17 3.87 -10.04 -0.27
N ARG A 18 3.12 -9.87 -1.34
CA ARG A 18 3.60 -10.00 -2.71
C ARG A 18 4.01 -8.64 -3.23
N LEU A 19 5.33 -8.40 -3.30
CA LEU A 19 5.90 -7.16 -3.84
C LEU A 19 6.71 -7.48 -5.09
N HIS A 20 6.67 -6.59 -6.05
CA HIS A 20 7.45 -6.72 -7.27
C HIS A 20 8.91 -6.40 -7.01
N VAL A 21 9.81 -7.27 -7.49
CA VAL A 21 11.26 -7.16 -7.33
C VAL A 21 11.92 -6.98 -8.68
N ARG A 22 12.85 -6.03 -8.79
CA ARG A 22 13.72 -5.83 -9.94
C ARG A 22 15.18 -5.83 -9.49
N TYR A 23 16.06 -6.18 -10.40
CA TYR A 23 17.50 -6.21 -10.20
C TYR A 23 18.17 -5.06 -10.96
N PRO A 24 18.63 -3.98 -10.28
CA PRO A 24 19.19 -2.81 -10.96
C PRO A 24 20.46 -3.11 -11.74
N ASP A 25 21.22 -4.12 -11.29
CA ASP A 25 22.52 -4.50 -11.87
C ASP A 25 22.38 -5.49 -13.03
N ASP A 26 21.17 -6.02 -13.28
CA ASP A 26 20.92 -6.93 -14.40
C ASP A 26 20.26 -6.15 -15.54
N GLN A 27 20.95 -6.07 -16.69
CA GLN A 27 20.44 -5.40 -17.90
C GLN A 27 19.23 -6.11 -18.53
N ARG A 28 18.90 -7.31 -18.05
CA ARG A 28 17.68 -8.02 -18.40
C ARG A 28 16.52 -7.45 -17.59
N TYR A 29 15.39 -7.25 -18.24
CA TYR A 29 14.13 -6.87 -17.57
C TYR A 29 13.56 -8.06 -16.78
N LEU A 30 14.33 -8.54 -15.79
CA LEU A 30 13.89 -9.62 -14.92
C LEU A 30 13.07 -9.02 -13.77
N SER A 31 11.90 -9.58 -13.56
CA SER A 31 11.02 -9.18 -12.47
C SER A 31 10.53 -10.40 -11.72
N ASP A 32 10.80 -10.41 -10.45
CA ASP A 32 10.40 -11.45 -9.51
C ASP A 32 9.44 -10.90 -8.46
N TRP A 33 8.99 -11.77 -7.57
CA TRP A 33 8.03 -11.41 -6.52
C TRP A 33 8.54 -11.82 -5.15
N THR A 34 8.22 -11.04 -4.12
CA THR A 34 8.36 -11.50 -2.74
C THR A 34 7.10 -12.23 -2.31
N THR A 35 7.23 -13.23 -1.45
CA THR A 35 6.10 -13.91 -0.81
C THR A 35 6.11 -13.80 0.69
N ASN A 36 7.26 -13.52 1.28
CA ASN A 36 7.42 -13.38 2.72
C ASN A 36 8.40 -12.26 3.04
N VAL A 37 7.91 -11.25 3.75
CA VAL A 37 8.69 -10.08 4.17
C VAL A 37 8.73 -10.00 5.70
N SER A 38 9.91 -9.72 6.25
CA SER A 38 10.13 -9.49 7.69
C SER A 38 11.15 -8.38 7.91
N ALA A 39 11.32 -7.93 9.13
CA ALA A 39 12.35 -6.95 9.49
C ALA A 39 13.79 -7.41 9.15
N GLY A 40 14.06 -8.72 9.17
CA GLY A 40 15.40 -9.27 8.92
C GLY A 40 15.69 -9.62 7.47
N GLY A 41 14.66 -9.77 6.64
CA GLY A 41 14.83 -10.20 5.25
C GLY A 41 13.53 -10.55 4.56
N LEU A 42 13.66 -11.05 3.35
CA LEU A 42 12.55 -11.42 2.49
C LEU A 42 12.87 -12.70 1.72
N PHE A 43 11.84 -13.40 1.27
CA PHE A 43 11.97 -14.47 0.30
C PHE A 43 11.55 -13.93 -1.08
N VAL A 44 12.40 -14.19 -2.08
CA VAL A 44 12.14 -13.83 -3.48
C VAL A 44 11.89 -15.11 -4.26
N GLU A 45 10.73 -15.19 -4.90
CA GLU A 45 10.43 -16.23 -5.89
C GLU A 45 11.20 -15.90 -7.15
N SER A 46 12.10 -16.78 -7.56
CA SER A 46 12.98 -16.54 -8.70
C SER A 46 13.48 -17.86 -9.29
N GLU A 47 13.57 -17.92 -10.60
CA GLU A 47 14.24 -18.99 -11.33
C GLU A 47 15.72 -18.67 -11.61
N LEU A 48 16.18 -17.47 -11.23
CA LEU A 48 17.55 -17.05 -11.45
C LEU A 48 18.50 -17.86 -10.57
N PRO A 49 19.56 -18.43 -11.14
CA PRO A 49 20.58 -19.12 -10.35
C PRO A 49 21.29 -18.12 -9.43
N ARG A 50 21.28 -18.41 -8.15
CA ARG A 50 21.96 -17.62 -7.10
C ARG A 50 22.81 -18.52 -6.25
N GLN A 51 23.77 -17.93 -5.53
CA GLN A 51 24.63 -18.65 -4.60
C GLN A 51 24.47 -18.11 -3.18
N VAL A 52 24.52 -18.99 -2.19
CA VAL A 52 24.53 -18.57 -0.78
C VAL A 52 25.79 -17.72 -0.53
N GLY A 53 25.61 -16.57 0.13
CA GLY A 53 26.66 -15.58 0.34
C GLY A 53 26.75 -14.51 -0.75
N GLU A 54 26.03 -14.64 -1.85
CA GLU A 54 25.99 -13.64 -2.92
C GLU A 54 25.34 -12.35 -2.43
N LEU A 55 25.97 -11.21 -2.78
CA LEU A 55 25.43 -9.88 -2.50
C LEU A 55 24.45 -9.50 -3.62
N VAL A 56 23.22 -9.12 -3.25
CA VAL A 56 22.18 -8.78 -4.21
C VAL A 56 21.57 -7.42 -3.87
N LEU A 57 21.47 -6.56 -4.90
CA LEU A 57 20.73 -5.32 -4.83
C LEU A 57 19.34 -5.53 -5.44
N LEU A 58 18.30 -5.29 -4.65
CA LEU A 58 16.91 -5.39 -5.07
C LEU A 58 16.26 -4.01 -5.11
N ARG A 59 15.46 -3.78 -6.14
CA ARG A 59 14.53 -2.67 -6.21
C ARG A 59 13.12 -3.23 -6.01
N ILE A 60 12.56 -2.99 -4.82
CA ILE A 60 11.24 -3.48 -4.44
C ILE A 60 10.21 -2.41 -4.71
N SER A 61 9.14 -2.78 -5.38
CA SER A 61 8.03 -1.88 -5.67
C SER A 61 6.68 -2.61 -5.60
N PHE A 62 5.62 -1.84 -5.56
CA PHE A 62 4.25 -2.31 -5.76
C PHE A 62 3.59 -1.42 -6.82
N PRO A 63 2.47 -1.83 -7.41
CA PRO A 63 1.78 -1.03 -8.40
C PRO A 63 1.54 0.39 -7.90
N GLY A 64 1.86 1.39 -8.71
CA GLY A 64 1.68 2.80 -8.36
C GLY A 64 2.76 3.44 -7.48
N LEU A 65 3.69 2.70 -6.89
CA LEU A 65 4.75 3.30 -6.06
C LEU A 65 5.71 4.14 -6.91
N LEU A 66 5.79 5.44 -6.61
CA LEU A 66 6.63 6.39 -7.35
C LEU A 66 8.12 6.28 -7.05
N ARG A 67 8.47 5.84 -5.83
CA ARG A 67 9.86 5.69 -5.37
C ARG A 67 10.11 4.29 -4.88
N PRO A 68 10.61 3.39 -5.72
CA PRO A 68 10.96 2.03 -5.32
C PRO A 68 11.94 2.01 -4.15
N LEU A 69 11.81 0.99 -3.32
CA LEU A 69 12.72 0.76 -2.20
C LEU A 69 13.94 -0.03 -2.68
N ASN A 70 15.12 0.56 -2.61
CA ASN A 70 16.37 -0.16 -2.85
C ASN A 70 16.76 -0.89 -1.56
N VAL A 71 16.95 -2.21 -1.67
CA VAL A 71 17.34 -3.10 -0.58
C VAL A 71 18.56 -3.88 -1.01
N GLN A 72 19.66 -3.74 -0.27
CA GLN A 72 20.85 -4.54 -0.42
C GLN A 72 20.89 -5.61 0.67
N GLY A 73 21.25 -6.83 0.27
CA GLY A 73 21.33 -7.93 1.20
C GLY A 73 22.13 -9.10 0.64
N THR A 74 22.36 -10.08 1.49
CA THR A 74 23.10 -11.30 1.18
C THR A 74 22.15 -12.48 1.07
N VAL A 75 22.31 -13.31 0.04
CA VAL A 75 21.56 -14.57 -0.11
C VAL A 75 21.91 -15.49 1.07
N ALA A 76 20.94 -15.76 1.91
CA ALA A 76 21.13 -16.56 3.12
C ALA A 76 20.87 -18.05 2.90
N TRP A 77 19.94 -18.38 2.02
CA TRP A 77 19.56 -19.76 1.69
C TRP A 77 18.83 -19.81 0.35
N LEU A 78 18.79 -20.99 -0.25
CA LEU A 78 18.10 -21.27 -1.51
C LEU A 78 16.99 -22.29 -1.28
N ARG A 79 15.95 -22.22 -2.09
CA ARG A 79 14.87 -23.20 -2.15
C ARG A 79 14.71 -23.70 -3.59
N ALA A 80 14.84 -24.99 -3.78
CA ALA A 80 14.40 -25.64 -5.00
C ALA A 80 12.87 -25.61 -5.05
N GLY A 81 12.30 -25.31 -6.20
CA GLY A 81 10.85 -25.39 -6.39
C GLY A 81 10.38 -26.83 -6.54
N ASP A 82 9.10 -27.05 -6.26
CA ASP A 82 8.34 -28.25 -6.58
C ASP A 82 6.96 -27.85 -7.13
N ASP A 83 6.06 -28.81 -7.38
CA ASP A 83 4.73 -28.56 -7.95
C ASP A 83 3.85 -27.64 -7.09
N GLU A 84 4.10 -27.55 -5.77
CA GLU A 84 3.31 -26.75 -4.84
C GLU A 84 4.04 -25.49 -4.35
N THR A 85 5.37 -25.48 -4.39
CA THR A 85 6.17 -24.39 -3.84
C THR A 85 7.14 -23.82 -4.86
N PRO A 86 7.15 -22.47 -5.07
CA PRO A 86 8.05 -21.84 -6.03
C PRO A 86 9.51 -21.92 -5.59
N SER A 87 10.41 -22.04 -6.58
CA SER A 87 11.85 -21.86 -6.39
C SER A 87 12.17 -20.44 -5.95
N GLY A 88 13.35 -20.24 -5.35
CA GLY A 88 13.78 -18.90 -5.00
C GLY A 88 14.85 -18.86 -3.92
N PHE A 89 15.09 -17.66 -3.38
CA PHE A 89 16.10 -17.45 -2.37
C PHE A 89 15.63 -16.56 -1.23
N GLY A 90 16.14 -16.84 -0.04
CA GLY A 90 16.01 -15.98 1.13
C GLY A 90 17.12 -14.95 1.18
N LEU A 91 16.76 -13.66 1.18
CA LEU A 91 17.68 -12.54 1.31
C LEU A 91 17.70 -12.02 2.75
N ARG A 92 18.88 -11.96 3.36
CA ARG A 92 19.11 -11.23 4.60
C ARG A 92 19.50 -9.81 4.27
N VAL A 93 18.77 -8.83 4.82
CA VAL A 93 19.04 -7.40 4.60
C VAL A 93 20.19 -6.94 5.48
N ASP A 94 21.24 -6.39 4.88
CA ASP A 94 22.46 -6.04 5.59
C ASP A 94 22.39 -4.64 6.22
N SER A 95 21.75 -3.67 5.54
CA SER A 95 21.67 -2.29 6.04
C SER A 95 20.56 -2.10 7.10
N GLU A 96 20.85 -1.35 8.15
CA GLU A 96 19.86 -1.01 9.19
C GLU A 96 18.68 -0.21 8.60
N GLY A 97 18.95 0.73 7.70
CA GLY A 97 17.92 1.50 7.01
C GLY A 97 16.99 0.62 6.15
N GLY A 98 17.55 -0.36 5.44
CA GLY A 98 16.78 -1.36 4.69
C GLY A 98 15.92 -2.22 5.61
N ARG A 99 16.49 -2.70 6.71
CA ARG A 99 15.76 -3.49 7.73
C ARG A 99 14.61 -2.71 8.34
N ARG A 100 14.82 -1.44 8.70
CA ARG A 100 13.75 -0.58 9.25
C ARG A 100 12.60 -0.40 8.24
N ARG A 101 12.91 -0.14 6.98
CA ARG A 101 11.89 0.05 5.93
C ARG A 101 11.13 -1.25 5.62
N LEU A 102 11.83 -2.39 5.56
CA LEU A 102 11.15 -3.68 5.40
C LEU A 102 10.33 -4.07 6.63
N ALA A 103 10.84 -3.79 7.84
CA ALA A 103 10.08 -3.98 9.07
C ALA A 103 8.78 -3.18 9.06
N ASP A 104 8.83 -1.94 8.62
CA ASP A 104 7.66 -1.10 8.45
C ASP A 104 6.61 -1.72 7.53
N ILE A 105 7.05 -2.16 6.35
CA ILE A 105 6.17 -2.80 5.37
C ILE A 105 5.59 -4.11 5.94
N ALA A 106 6.44 -4.95 6.54
CA ALA A 106 6.02 -6.22 7.11
C ALA A 106 5.07 -6.05 8.29
N LEU A 107 5.37 -5.16 9.23
CA LEU A 107 4.53 -4.90 10.41
C LEU A 107 3.15 -4.35 10.01
N ARG A 108 3.08 -3.54 8.97
CA ARG A 108 1.83 -3.02 8.44
C ARG A 108 0.96 -4.13 7.85
N ALA A 109 1.58 -5.04 7.09
CA ALA A 109 0.88 -6.19 6.53
C ALA A 109 0.48 -7.24 7.57
N ILE A 110 1.28 -7.43 8.66
CA ILE A 110 1.02 -8.43 9.71
C ILE A 110 0.01 -7.94 10.74
N ARG A 111 0.06 -6.67 11.10
CA ARG A 111 -0.86 -6.13 12.13
C ARG A 111 -2.32 -6.23 11.73
N GLY A 112 -2.55 -6.75 10.50
CA GLY A 112 -3.87 -7.00 9.95
C GLY A 112 -4.85 -5.97 10.47
N HIS A 113 -5.49 -5.23 9.66
CA HIS A 113 -6.35 -4.11 10.04
C HIS A 113 -7.58 -4.51 10.86
N ARG A 114 -7.52 -5.68 11.51
CA ARG A 114 -8.61 -6.25 12.33
C ARG A 114 -8.98 -5.29 13.45
N GLY A 115 -10.25 -4.91 13.46
CA GLY A 115 -10.81 -4.01 14.47
C GLY A 115 -10.45 -2.53 14.27
N ARG A 116 -9.84 -2.14 13.16
CA ARG A 116 -9.62 -0.73 12.79
C ARG A 116 -10.67 -0.29 11.77
N CYS A 117 -11.07 0.97 11.87
CA CYS A 117 -11.92 1.62 10.90
C CYS A 117 -11.09 2.72 10.21
N PHE A 118 -10.94 2.61 8.90
CA PHE A 118 -10.26 3.61 8.08
C PHE A 118 -11.26 4.49 7.36
N SER A 119 -11.02 5.79 7.35
CA SER A 119 -11.75 6.75 6.52
C SER A 119 -11.02 6.91 5.19
N VAL A 120 -11.66 6.52 4.09
CA VAL A 120 -11.08 6.63 2.74
C VAL A 120 -11.94 7.60 1.93
N LEU A 121 -11.34 8.69 1.49
CA LEU A 121 -11.96 9.65 0.59
C LEU A 121 -11.65 9.26 -0.86
N VAL A 122 -12.71 9.12 -1.66
CA VAL A 122 -12.61 8.84 -3.10
C VAL A 122 -13.19 10.03 -3.86
N ALA A 123 -12.36 10.66 -4.71
CA ALA A 123 -12.74 11.75 -5.60
C ALA A 123 -12.66 11.28 -7.06
N GLU A 124 -13.80 11.09 -7.71
CA GLU A 124 -13.92 10.55 -9.08
C GLU A 124 -15.27 11.02 -9.66
N ASP A 125 -15.27 11.64 -10.83
CA ASP A 125 -16.49 12.12 -11.49
C ASP A 125 -17.21 11.04 -12.30
N ASN A 126 -16.48 9.98 -12.68
CA ASN A 126 -17.04 8.85 -13.42
C ASN A 126 -17.72 7.85 -12.49
N ALA A 127 -19.05 7.74 -12.57
CA ALA A 127 -19.82 6.85 -11.71
C ALA A 127 -19.45 5.36 -11.82
N ALA A 128 -19.01 4.90 -12.98
CA ALA A 128 -18.60 3.50 -13.17
C ALA A 128 -17.27 3.20 -12.45
N ILE A 129 -16.31 4.13 -12.52
CA ILE A 129 -15.05 4.02 -11.80
C ILE A 129 -15.28 4.15 -10.31
N MET A 130 -16.13 5.10 -9.87
CA MET A 130 -16.52 5.26 -8.48
C MET A 130 -17.06 3.94 -7.90
N THR A 131 -18.05 3.32 -8.59
CA THR A 131 -18.62 2.03 -8.18
C THR A 131 -17.56 0.93 -8.11
N MET A 132 -16.61 0.91 -9.04
CA MET A 132 -15.52 -0.06 -9.02
C MET A 132 -14.60 0.16 -7.79
N LEU A 133 -14.27 1.41 -7.48
CA LEU A 133 -13.46 1.75 -6.30
C LEU A 133 -14.17 1.36 -4.99
N GLU A 134 -15.47 1.59 -4.88
CA GLU A 134 -16.28 1.13 -3.75
C GLU A 134 -16.20 -0.39 -3.57
N ARG A 135 -16.30 -1.15 -4.66
CA ARG A 135 -16.16 -2.62 -4.63
C ARG A 135 -14.77 -3.06 -4.16
N VAL A 136 -13.72 -2.34 -4.59
CA VAL A 136 -12.36 -2.61 -4.10
C VAL A 136 -12.27 -2.39 -2.60
N LEU A 137 -12.82 -1.30 -2.08
CA LEU A 137 -12.83 -0.98 -0.66
C LEU A 137 -13.62 -2.02 0.15
N THR A 138 -14.80 -2.43 -0.33
CA THR A 138 -15.59 -3.51 0.29
C THR A 138 -14.83 -4.85 0.29
N HIS A 139 -14.15 -5.16 -0.81
CA HIS A 139 -13.33 -6.37 -0.85
C HIS A 139 -12.14 -6.29 0.11
N TYR A 140 -11.50 -5.12 0.23
CA TYR A 140 -10.44 -4.88 1.20
C TYR A 140 -10.91 -5.18 2.63
N GLU A 141 -12.11 -4.75 3.05
CA GLU A 141 -12.69 -5.07 4.35
C GLU A 141 -12.76 -6.58 4.58
N SER A 142 -13.22 -7.33 3.57
CA SER A 142 -13.40 -8.78 3.67
C SER A 142 -12.09 -9.55 3.86
N VAL A 143 -10.99 -9.06 3.27
CA VAL A 143 -9.68 -9.75 3.33
C VAL A 143 -8.77 -9.22 4.43
N SER A 144 -8.87 -7.94 4.80
CA SER A 144 -8.02 -7.32 5.83
C SER A 144 -8.57 -7.50 7.25
N GLY A 145 -9.87 -7.68 7.39
CA GLY A 145 -10.58 -7.71 8.67
C GLY A 145 -10.68 -6.34 9.35
N GLY A 146 -10.37 -5.26 8.63
CA GLY A 146 -10.62 -3.88 9.02
C GLY A 146 -11.92 -3.36 8.43
N ALA A 147 -12.50 -2.31 8.98
CA ALA A 147 -13.65 -1.61 8.40
C ALA A 147 -13.19 -0.41 7.57
N ILE A 148 -13.93 -0.07 6.52
CA ILE A 148 -13.71 1.14 5.70
C ILE A 148 -14.96 2.04 5.77
N ARG A 149 -14.76 3.28 6.15
CA ARG A 149 -15.74 4.34 5.91
C ARG A 149 -15.35 5.04 4.61
N ALA A 150 -16.01 4.71 3.52
CA ALA A 150 -15.83 5.40 2.25
C ALA A 150 -16.59 6.73 2.25
N CYS A 151 -15.87 7.83 1.95
CA CYS A 151 -16.44 9.14 1.67
C CYS A 151 -16.27 9.39 0.17
N LEU A 152 -17.34 9.67 -0.54
CA LEU A 152 -17.35 9.82 -2.00
C LEU A 152 -17.55 11.28 -2.37
N ALA A 153 -16.74 11.77 -3.30
CA ALA A 153 -16.83 13.11 -3.88
C ALA A 153 -16.81 13.03 -5.41
N ARG A 154 -17.59 13.85 -6.07
CA ARG A 154 -17.72 13.87 -7.53
C ARG A 154 -16.80 14.88 -8.20
N ASP A 155 -16.15 15.70 -7.40
CA ASP A 155 -15.15 16.66 -7.85
C ASP A 155 -14.17 16.99 -6.72
N GLY A 156 -13.10 17.70 -7.06
CA GLY A 156 -12.08 18.04 -6.08
C GLY A 156 -12.51 19.09 -5.06
N HIS A 157 -13.56 19.90 -5.32
CA HIS A 157 -14.07 20.85 -4.35
C HIS A 157 -14.83 20.13 -3.22
N GLU A 158 -15.75 19.24 -3.58
CA GLU A 158 -16.45 18.38 -2.62
C GLU A 158 -15.45 17.55 -1.81
N ALA A 159 -14.42 16.98 -2.49
CA ALA A 159 -13.37 16.23 -1.84
C ALA A 159 -12.57 17.07 -0.83
N TRP A 160 -12.24 18.31 -1.18
CA TRP A 160 -11.55 19.23 -0.28
C TRP A 160 -12.40 19.57 0.95
N GLU A 161 -13.68 19.84 0.77
CA GLU A 161 -14.59 20.12 1.88
C GLU A 161 -14.71 18.94 2.85
N LEU A 162 -14.87 17.72 2.30
CA LEU A 162 -14.95 16.50 3.10
C LEU A 162 -13.65 16.26 3.87
N ALA A 163 -12.50 16.36 3.21
CA ALA A 163 -11.19 16.15 3.83
C ALA A 163 -10.90 17.17 4.93
N SER A 164 -11.30 18.44 4.74
CA SER A 164 -11.10 19.51 5.72
C SER A 164 -11.97 19.35 6.99
N LYS A 165 -13.18 18.83 6.83
CA LYS A 165 -14.10 18.58 7.95
C LYS A 165 -13.74 17.29 8.70
N HIS A 166 -13.34 16.27 7.96
CA HIS A 166 -13.03 14.92 8.46
C HIS A 166 -11.76 14.38 7.79
N PRO A 167 -10.59 14.62 8.38
CA PRO A 167 -9.33 14.17 7.82
C PRO A 167 -9.33 12.66 7.52
N PRO A 168 -9.15 12.24 6.25
CA PRO A 168 -9.18 10.82 5.89
C PRO A 168 -7.86 10.12 6.19
N ASP A 169 -7.87 8.79 6.21
CA ASP A 169 -6.67 7.95 6.31
C ASP A 169 -6.01 7.73 4.96
N LEU A 170 -6.76 7.88 3.87
CA LEU A 170 -6.30 7.78 2.49
C LEU A 170 -7.18 8.63 1.59
N VAL A 171 -6.58 9.32 0.63
CA VAL A 171 -7.28 9.95 -0.49
C VAL A 171 -6.98 9.17 -1.76
N ILE A 172 -8.02 8.80 -2.50
CA ILE A 172 -7.94 8.26 -3.86
C ILE A 172 -8.57 9.30 -4.77
N THR A 173 -7.85 9.81 -5.76
CA THR A 173 -8.37 10.88 -6.62
C THR A 173 -8.06 10.64 -8.09
N ASP A 174 -9.04 10.90 -8.97
CA ASP A 174 -8.72 11.20 -10.37
C ASP A 174 -8.00 12.56 -10.46
N LEU A 175 -7.22 12.72 -11.49
CA LEU A 175 -6.56 13.99 -11.79
C LEU A 175 -7.44 14.92 -12.63
N TYR A 176 -8.37 14.37 -13.38
CA TYR A 176 -9.26 15.11 -14.29
C TYR A 176 -10.69 15.04 -13.81
N MET A 177 -11.10 16.04 -13.06
CA MET A 177 -12.46 16.21 -12.55
C MET A 177 -12.94 17.64 -12.82
N PRO A 178 -14.26 17.85 -12.94
CA PRO A 178 -14.84 19.20 -13.06
C PRO A 178 -14.64 20.01 -11.78
N VAL A 179 -14.92 21.29 -11.84
CA VAL A 179 -14.90 22.29 -10.75
C VAL A 179 -13.51 22.50 -10.17
N LEU A 180 -12.91 21.49 -9.54
CA LEU A 180 -11.54 21.48 -9.01
C LEU A 180 -10.88 20.17 -9.39
N ASP A 181 -9.77 20.26 -10.13
CA ASP A 181 -9.04 19.09 -10.60
C ASP A 181 -8.23 18.42 -9.48
N GLY A 182 -7.79 17.17 -9.71
CA GLY A 182 -7.03 16.41 -8.72
C GLY A 182 -5.63 16.98 -8.47
N PHE A 183 -5.04 17.74 -9.41
CA PHE A 183 -3.77 18.41 -9.18
C PHE A 183 -3.91 19.50 -8.13
N GLU A 184 -4.94 20.32 -8.26
CA GLU A 184 -5.23 21.39 -7.30
C GLU A 184 -5.66 20.82 -5.94
N LEU A 185 -6.44 19.72 -5.93
CA LEU A 185 -6.78 19.01 -4.70
C LEU A 185 -5.49 18.53 -3.99
N CYS A 186 -4.59 17.85 -4.69
CA CYS A 186 -3.33 17.38 -4.13
C CYS A 186 -2.48 18.54 -3.58
N ARG A 187 -2.42 19.66 -4.30
CA ARG A 187 -1.70 20.86 -3.85
C ARG A 187 -2.26 21.35 -2.51
N ARG A 188 -3.57 21.53 -2.40
CA ARG A 188 -4.24 21.97 -1.16
C ARG A 188 -4.01 21.01 -0.01
N LEU A 189 -4.10 19.69 -0.26
CA LEU A 189 -3.81 18.67 0.75
C LEU A 189 -2.37 18.82 1.29
N ARG A 190 -1.38 19.06 0.43
CA ARG A 190 0.03 19.19 0.84
C ARG A 190 0.33 20.52 1.52
N GLU A 191 -0.40 21.57 1.23
CA GLU A 191 -0.27 22.88 1.88
C GLU A 191 -0.97 22.94 3.23
N SER A 192 -1.95 22.10 3.49
CA SER A 192 -2.65 22.01 4.78
C SER A 192 -1.76 21.37 5.85
N ALA A 193 -1.67 22.01 7.02
CA ALA A 193 -0.90 21.48 8.15
C ALA A 193 -1.44 20.12 8.65
N GLU A 194 -2.76 19.92 8.59
CA GLU A 194 -3.45 18.72 9.07
C GLU A 194 -3.47 17.57 8.05
N LEU A 195 -3.53 17.93 6.74
CA LEU A 195 -3.74 16.95 5.68
C LEU A 195 -2.47 16.58 4.91
N ARG A 196 -1.37 17.32 5.08
CA ARG A 196 -0.13 17.13 4.30
C ARG A 196 0.50 15.74 4.42
N SER A 197 0.24 15.04 5.53
CA SER A 197 0.74 13.69 5.80
C SER A 197 -0.22 12.59 5.35
N VAL A 198 -1.44 12.93 4.92
CA VAL A 198 -2.42 11.96 4.42
C VAL A 198 -1.89 11.34 3.12
N PRO A 199 -1.80 10.01 3.03
CA PRO A 199 -1.40 9.36 1.79
C PRO A 199 -2.40 9.64 0.68
N VAL A 200 -1.88 9.89 -0.53
CA VAL A 200 -2.67 10.16 -1.72
C VAL A 200 -2.33 9.15 -2.82
N LEU A 201 -3.35 8.48 -3.31
CA LEU A 201 -3.32 7.64 -4.50
C LEU A 201 -4.00 8.41 -5.66
N ALA A 202 -3.23 8.83 -6.65
CA ALA A 202 -3.79 9.38 -7.87
C ALA A 202 -4.10 8.25 -8.86
N VAL A 203 -5.27 8.33 -9.49
CA VAL A 203 -5.73 7.40 -10.52
C VAL A 203 -5.98 8.20 -11.78
N THR A 204 -5.29 7.91 -12.90
CA THR A 204 -5.35 8.81 -14.06
C THR A 204 -5.08 8.10 -15.38
N SER A 205 -5.63 8.64 -16.46
CA SER A 205 -5.27 8.31 -17.84
C SER A 205 -4.16 9.22 -18.43
N GLY A 206 -3.58 10.06 -17.59
CA GLY A 206 -2.63 11.11 -17.99
C GLY A 206 -1.33 10.63 -18.64
N SER A 207 -0.69 11.57 -19.32
CA SER A 207 0.60 11.41 -20.01
C SER A 207 1.79 11.32 -19.03
N GLU A 208 3.00 10.97 -19.52
CA GLU A 208 4.23 10.98 -18.73
C GLU A 208 4.53 12.35 -18.09
N ARG A 209 4.26 13.45 -18.80
CA ARG A 209 4.46 14.80 -18.27
C ARG A 209 3.57 15.09 -17.06
N GLU A 210 2.36 14.58 -17.09
CA GLU A 210 1.41 14.72 -15.98
C GLU A 210 1.82 13.86 -14.78
N LEU A 211 2.35 12.67 -15.04
CA LEU A 211 2.94 11.84 -13.99
C LEU A 211 4.12 12.55 -13.30
N GLU A 212 4.99 13.21 -14.06
CA GLU A 212 6.08 14.01 -13.48
C GLU A 212 5.53 15.17 -12.64
N ARG A 213 4.49 15.86 -13.14
CA ARG A 213 3.86 16.97 -12.43
C ARG A 213 3.25 16.50 -11.09
N ILE A 214 2.46 15.43 -11.10
CA ILE A 214 1.80 14.94 -9.89
C ILE A 214 2.80 14.36 -8.89
N THR A 215 3.89 13.77 -9.38
CA THR A 215 4.98 13.28 -8.53
C THR A 215 5.64 14.43 -7.76
N LYS A 216 5.83 15.59 -8.40
CA LYS A 216 6.39 16.78 -7.75
C LYS A 216 5.46 17.35 -6.68
N LEU A 217 4.15 17.14 -6.78
CA LEU A 217 3.17 17.51 -5.76
C LEU A 217 3.19 16.58 -4.53
N GLY A 218 3.99 15.51 -4.56
CA GLY A 218 4.19 14.67 -3.40
C GLY A 218 3.06 13.66 -3.16
N VAL A 219 2.39 13.17 -4.21
CA VAL A 219 1.50 12.01 -4.10
C VAL A 219 2.31 10.76 -3.76
N ASP A 220 1.69 9.80 -3.09
CA ASP A 220 2.38 8.61 -2.60
C ASP A 220 2.39 7.48 -3.62
N ALA A 221 1.34 7.41 -4.44
CA ALA A 221 1.23 6.43 -5.52
C ALA A 221 0.40 6.98 -6.68
N VAL A 222 0.64 6.45 -7.89
CA VAL A 222 -0.15 6.74 -9.08
C VAL A 222 -0.49 5.43 -9.79
N LEU A 223 -1.75 5.22 -10.12
CA LEU A 223 -2.21 4.14 -10.98
C LEU A 223 -2.74 4.69 -12.29
N ARG A 224 -2.28 4.11 -13.41
CA ARG A 224 -2.76 4.48 -14.74
C ARG A 224 -4.02 3.70 -15.09
N LYS A 225 -5.02 4.38 -15.60
CA LYS A 225 -6.21 3.78 -16.24
C LYS A 225 -5.83 3.22 -17.63
N PRO A 226 -6.22 2.01 -18.03
CA PRO A 226 -6.95 1.04 -17.22
C PRO A 226 -6.03 0.30 -16.22
N PHE A 227 -6.52 0.05 -15.02
CA PHE A 227 -5.81 -0.70 -13.98
C PHE A 227 -6.60 -1.96 -13.57
N GLN A 228 -5.90 -2.95 -13.05
CA GLN A 228 -6.52 -4.19 -12.58
C GLN A 228 -6.96 -4.05 -11.13
N PHE A 229 -8.03 -4.75 -10.75
CA PHE A 229 -8.56 -4.81 -9.39
C PHE A 229 -7.48 -5.15 -8.34
N GLY A 230 -6.63 -6.14 -8.62
CA GLY A 230 -5.53 -6.52 -7.73
C GLY A 230 -4.51 -5.41 -7.51
N GLN A 231 -4.18 -4.63 -8.54
CA GLN A 231 -3.20 -3.54 -8.46
C GLN A 231 -3.65 -2.44 -7.49
N ILE A 232 -4.92 -2.04 -7.56
CA ILE A 232 -5.44 -1.00 -6.66
C ILE A 232 -5.60 -1.52 -5.24
N LEU A 233 -6.03 -2.78 -5.07
CA LEU A 233 -6.14 -3.42 -3.76
C LEU A 233 -4.79 -3.49 -3.03
N GLU A 234 -3.74 -3.93 -3.72
CA GLU A 234 -2.37 -3.96 -3.19
C GLU A 234 -1.88 -2.57 -2.80
N THR A 235 -2.13 -1.57 -3.67
CA THR A 235 -1.73 -0.19 -3.43
C THR A 235 -2.41 0.38 -2.19
N ILE A 236 -3.73 0.19 -2.04
CA ILE A 236 -4.51 0.62 -0.87
C ILE A 236 -3.96 -0.05 0.40
N THR A 237 -3.71 -1.37 0.35
CA THR A 237 -3.18 -2.13 1.48
C THR A 237 -1.87 -1.54 2.01
N VAL A 238 -0.96 -1.18 1.10
CA VAL A 238 0.33 -0.58 1.50
C VAL A 238 0.16 0.85 2.00
N LEU A 239 -0.70 1.66 1.37
CA LEU A 239 -0.89 3.05 1.76
C LEU A 239 -1.59 3.20 3.11
N LEU A 240 -2.65 2.44 3.38
CA LEU A 240 -3.32 2.44 4.68
C LEU A 240 -2.39 1.96 5.80
N GLY A 241 -1.48 1.03 5.51
CA GLY A 241 -0.45 0.61 6.45
C GLY A 241 0.57 1.70 6.84
N ARG A 242 0.67 2.83 6.15
CA ARG A 242 1.66 3.89 6.44
C ARG A 242 1.29 4.76 7.64
N ARG A 243 0.03 4.92 7.98
CA ARG A 243 -0.45 5.88 8.99
C ARG A 243 -0.33 5.44 10.45
N ASP A 244 0.14 4.21 10.72
CA ASP A 244 0.21 3.63 12.06
C ASP A 244 1.26 4.27 13.01
N ARG A 245 1.99 5.31 12.60
CA ARG A 245 3.07 5.88 13.42
C ARG A 245 2.65 7.02 14.34
N ASP A 246 1.63 7.78 14.00
CA ASP A 246 1.42 9.08 14.65
C ASP A 246 0.19 9.17 15.55
N GLU A 247 -0.75 8.21 15.49
CA GLU A 247 -1.92 8.26 16.37
C GLU A 247 -2.42 6.87 16.77
N GLN A 248 -2.50 6.67 18.08
CA GLN A 248 -3.48 5.74 18.67
C GLN A 248 -4.88 6.31 18.41
N GLY A 249 -5.32 6.30 17.15
CA GLY A 249 -6.62 6.77 16.72
C GLY A 249 -7.71 5.84 17.22
N ARG A 250 -8.23 6.15 18.39
CA ARG A 250 -9.53 5.67 18.83
C ARG A 250 -10.56 6.11 17.78
N CYS A 251 -11.23 5.16 17.14
CA CYS A 251 -12.58 5.39 16.66
C CYS A 251 -13.42 5.78 17.89
N LYS A 252 -13.60 7.07 18.15
CA LYS A 252 -14.68 7.51 19.02
C LYS A 252 -15.95 7.07 18.30
N GLY A 253 -16.59 6.03 18.84
CA GLY A 253 -17.95 5.69 18.48
C GLY A 253 -18.80 6.94 18.73
N GLU A 254 -19.18 7.61 17.67
CA GLU A 254 -20.37 8.46 17.73
C GLU A 254 -21.52 7.50 17.95
N GLU A 255 -22.09 7.60 19.14
CA GLU A 255 -23.38 7.05 19.48
C GLU A 255 -24.35 7.43 18.36
N THR A 256 -24.89 6.41 17.70
CA THR A 256 -26.09 6.59 16.88
C THR A 256 -27.12 7.26 17.79
N PRO A 257 -27.71 8.43 17.42
CA PRO A 257 -28.85 8.95 18.17
C PRO A 257 -29.94 7.87 18.09
N SER A 258 -30.27 7.33 19.25
CA SER A 258 -31.39 6.45 19.46
C SER A 258 -32.65 7.12 18.87
N ALA A 259 -33.31 6.39 17.96
CA ALA A 259 -34.65 6.73 17.49
C ALA A 259 -35.64 6.58 18.65
N GLY A 260 -35.73 7.59 19.50
CA GLY A 260 -36.56 7.56 20.69
C GLY A 260 -36.69 8.90 21.36
N ASP A 261 -37.05 9.97 20.62
CA ASP A 261 -37.67 11.17 21.20
C ASP A 261 -38.43 11.97 20.11
N LEU A 262 -39.44 11.33 19.56
CA LEU A 262 -40.57 12.01 18.90
C LEU A 262 -41.82 11.61 19.64
N GLY A 263 -42.02 12.20 20.81
CA GLY A 263 -43.21 12.08 21.57
C GLY A 263 -43.39 13.27 22.50
N ALA A 264 -44.42 14.04 22.24
CA ALA A 264 -45.06 15.07 23.09
C ALA A 264 -44.45 16.50 23.04
N LEU A 265 -44.93 17.35 22.17
CA LEU A 265 -45.84 18.49 22.44
C LEU A 265 -46.14 19.21 21.13
#